data_2ed2bd7ebc7585c69360c9406b3df5e0
#
_entry.id   2ed2bd7ebc7585c69360c9406b3df5e0
#
_cell.length_a   1.000
_cell.length_b   1.000
_cell.length_c   1.000
_cell.angle_alpha   90.00
_cell.angle_beta   90.00
_cell.angle_gamma   90.00
#
_symmetry.space_group_name_H-M   'P 1'
#
loop_
_entity.id
_entity.type
_entity.pdbx_description
1 polymer ?
#
loop_
_entity_poly.entity_id
_entity_poly.type
_entity_poly.pdbx_seq_one_letter_code
_entity_poly.pdbx_strand_id
1 'polypeptide(L)'
;MVDKARLQRKMMVMLLAILFLAFSCAVSRGVTLHASDSGSLVELRRGQKFAVSLEGNPTTGYTWEAVEYDEAILRQVGEPEFTPESDAVGAPGRQVFRFEALGKGQTTLQLVYHRPWEDAEPEKVFSVEIVVR
;
A
#
# COMPACT_ATOMS: atom_id res chain seq x y z
N MET A 1 -20.17 -14.82 -54.25
CA MET A 1 -18.96 -15.52 -53.77
C MET A 1 -18.35 -14.72 -52.64
N VAL A 2 -18.27 -15.30 -51.46
CA VAL A 2 -17.64 -14.67 -50.31
C VAL A 2 -16.13 -14.72 -50.49
N ASP A 3 -15.51 -13.54 -50.49
CA ASP A 3 -14.06 -13.44 -50.61
C ASP A 3 -13.40 -13.90 -49.32
N LYS A 4 -12.74 -15.07 -49.37
CA LYS A 4 -12.05 -15.69 -48.25
C LYS A 4 -10.99 -14.77 -47.62
N ALA A 5 -10.36 -13.91 -48.39
CA ALA A 5 -9.37 -12.96 -47.90
C ALA A 5 -9.99 -11.83 -47.09
N ARG A 6 -11.23 -11.42 -47.37
CA ARG A 6 -11.97 -10.44 -46.59
C ARG A 6 -12.43 -11.01 -45.24
N LEU A 7 -12.83 -12.27 -45.23
CA LEU A 7 -13.26 -12.97 -44.02
C LEU A 7 -12.08 -13.21 -43.06
N GLN A 8 -10.92 -13.59 -43.59
CA GLN A 8 -9.69 -13.78 -42.81
C GLN A 8 -9.19 -12.46 -42.21
N ARG A 9 -9.26 -11.35 -42.91
CA ARG A 9 -8.90 -10.03 -42.35
C ARG A 9 -9.83 -9.60 -41.26
N LYS A 10 -11.13 -9.82 -41.39
CA LYS A 10 -12.08 -9.51 -40.35
C LYS A 10 -11.90 -10.38 -39.11
N MET A 11 -11.58 -11.66 -39.27
CA MET A 11 -11.28 -12.57 -38.16
C MET A 11 -9.95 -12.19 -37.46
N MET A 12 -8.95 -11.78 -38.21
CA MET A 12 -7.64 -11.36 -37.66
C MET A 12 -7.76 -10.07 -36.85
N VAL A 13 -8.56 -9.11 -37.31
CA VAL A 13 -8.83 -7.86 -36.61
C VAL A 13 -9.65 -8.13 -35.33
N MET A 14 -10.59 -9.08 -35.35
CA MET A 14 -11.35 -9.47 -34.17
C MET A 14 -10.50 -10.20 -33.13
N LEU A 15 -9.57 -11.07 -33.56
CA LEU A 15 -8.62 -11.75 -32.69
C LEU A 15 -7.63 -10.76 -32.03
N LEU A 16 -7.16 -9.75 -32.75
CA LEU A 16 -6.31 -8.68 -32.21
C LEU A 16 -7.06 -7.81 -31.20
N ALA A 17 -8.35 -7.52 -31.43
CA ALA A 17 -9.18 -6.75 -30.50
C ALA A 17 -9.45 -7.55 -29.20
N ILE A 18 -9.63 -8.86 -29.27
CA ILE A 18 -9.81 -9.74 -28.10
C ILE A 18 -8.50 -9.85 -27.31
N LEU A 19 -7.36 -9.87 -27.98
CA LEU A 19 -6.05 -9.90 -27.32
C LEU A 19 -5.77 -8.58 -26.57
N PHE A 20 -6.25 -7.44 -27.07
CA PHE A 20 -6.11 -6.15 -26.41
C PHE A 20 -7.01 -5.99 -25.16
N LEU A 21 -8.19 -6.62 -25.16
CA LEU A 21 -9.08 -6.64 -23.98
C LEU A 21 -8.55 -7.53 -22.84
N ALA A 22 -7.81 -8.59 -23.17
CA ALA A 22 -7.23 -9.48 -22.15
C ALA A 22 -6.05 -8.85 -21.41
N PHE A 23 -5.44 -7.79 -21.94
CA PHE A 23 -4.34 -7.07 -21.28
C PHE A 23 -4.81 -5.97 -20.32
N SER A 24 -6.13 -5.70 -20.27
CA SER A 24 -6.71 -4.65 -19.44
C SER A 24 -7.00 -5.11 -17.99
N CYS A 25 -6.74 -6.36 -17.67
CA CYS A 25 -6.86 -6.88 -16.31
C CYS A 25 -5.47 -6.91 -15.63
N ALA A 26 -4.80 -5.75 -15.56
CA ALA A 26 -3.72 -5.57 -14.63
C ALA A 26 -4.36 -5.58 -13.24
N VAL A 27 -4.31 -6.75 -12.59
CA VAL A 27 -4.57 -6.86 -11.16
C VAL A 27 -3.63 -5.86 -10.50
N SER A 28 -4.20 -4.77 -10.01
CA SER A 28 -3.50 -3.83 -9.15
C SER A 28 -3.05 -4.60 -7.92
N ARG A 29 -1.85 -5.17 -7.95
CA ARG A 29 -1.26 -5.78 -6.77
C ARG A 29 -1.08 -4.68 -5.75
N GLY A 30 -1.74 -4.83 -4.61
CA GLY A 30 -1.61 -3.90 -3.51
C GLY A 30 -0.12 -3.74 -3.13
N VAL A 31 0.33 -2.49 -3.02
CA VAL A 31 1.68 -2.19 -2.56
C VAL A 31 1.71 -2.38 -1.04
N THR A 32 2.69 -3.11 -0.54
CA THR A 32 2.97 -3.23 0.90
C THR A 32 4.38 -2.72 1.16
N LEU A 33 4.48 -1.75 2.07
CA LEU A 33 5.75 -1.19 2.52
C LEU A 33 6.20 -1.88 3.81
N HIS A 34 7.49 -2.08 3.94
CA HIS A 34 8.14 -2.69 5.10
C HIS A 34 9.18 -1.73 5.71
N ALA A 35 9.74 -2.07 6.84
CA ALA A 35 10.75 -1.24 7.51
C ALA A 35 11.92 -0.86 6.61
N SER A 36 12.31 -1.76 5.70
CA SER A 36 13.38 -1.51 4.72
C SER A 36 13.07 -0.41 3.69
N ASP A 37 11.79 -0.06 3.54
CA ASP A 37 11.35 1.00 2.63
C ASP A 37 11.47 2.40 3.25
N SER A 38 11.77 2.50 4.54
CA SER A 38 11.95 3.78 5.22
C SER A 38 13.05 4.60 4.55
N GLY A 39 12.77 5.87 4.32
CA GLY A 39 13.65 6.78 3.59
C GLY A 39 13.45 6.80 2.08
N SER A 40 12.58 5.97 1.53
CA SER A 40 12.30 5.91 0.09
C SER A 40 11.20 6.87 -0.35
N LEU A 41 11.12 7.07 -1.67
CA LEU A 41 10.03 7.77 -2.32
C LEU A 41 9.10 6.74 -2.99
N VAL A 42 7.81 6.84 -2.72
CA VAL A 42 6.79 5.92 -3.23
C VAL A 42 5.84 6.71 -4.13
N GLU A 43 5.73 6.30 -5.38
CA GLU A 43 4.78 6.89 -6.32
C GLU A 43 3.50 6.06 -6.38
N LEU A 44 2.37 6.73 -6.23
CA LEU A 44 1.05 6.12 -6.25
C LEU A 44 0.15 6.86 -7.23
N ARG A 45 -0.84 6.16 -7.73
CA ARG A 45 -1.95 6.76 -8.47
C ARG A 45 -3.09 7.09 -7.53
N ARG A 46 -3.80 8.16 -7.82
CA ARG A 46 -5.04 8.51 -7.12
C ARG A 46 -6.01 7.33 -7.12
N GLY A 47 -6.54 7.00 -5.95
CA GLY A 47 -7.42 5.84 -5.72
C GLY A 47 -6.69 4.54 -5.38
N GLN A 48 -5.37 4.50 -5.51
CA GLN A 48 -4.58 3.33 -5.17
C GLN A 48 -4.51 3.14 -3.65
N LYS A 49 -4.65 1.89 -3.21
CA LYS A 49 -4.50 1.49 -1.81
C LYS A 49 -3.13 0.86 -1.59
N PHE A 50 -2.58 1.09 -0.41
CA PHE A 50 -1.34 0.46 0.02
C PHE A 50 -1.37 0.15 1.51
N ALA A 51 -0.46 -0.69 1.96
CA ALA A 51 -0.32 -1.04 3.36
C ALA A 51 1.12 -0.79 3.83
N VAL A 52 1.26 -0.52 5.12
CA VAL A 52 2.56 -0.47 5.81
C VAL A 52 2.54 -1.56 6.87
N SER A 53 3.47 -2.50 6.78
CA SER A 53 3.59 -3.64 7.70
C SER A 53 4.91 -3.54 8.47
N LEU A 54 4.81 -3.33 9.77
CA LEU A 54 5.96 -3.11 10.64
C LEU A 54 5.97 -4.09 11.80
N GLU A 55 7.14 -4.58 12.16
CA GLU A 55 7.30 -5.45 13.31
C GLU A 55 7.08 -4.68 14.62
N GLY A 56 6.37 -5.30 15.54
CA GLY A 56 6.13 -4.76 16.85
C GLY A 56 5.77 -5.82 17.87
N ASN A 57 5.87 -5.46 19.13
CA ASN A 57 5.47 -6.31 20.24
C ASN A 57 4.64 -5.49 21.24
N PRO A 58 3.30 -5.57 21.16
CA PRO A 58 2.43 -4.76 22.01
C PRO A 58 2.50 -5.12 23.50
N THR A 59 3.02 -6.30 23.85
CA THR A 59 3.20 -6.69 25.26
C THR A 59 4.22 -5.84 25.99
N THR A 60 5.12 -5.18 25.27
CA THR A 60 6.09 -4.23 25.83
C THR A 60 5.50 -2.86 26.11
N GLY A 61 4.26 -2.62 25.68
CA GLY A 61 3.61 -1.31 25.70
C GLY A 61 3.94 -0.42 24.49
N TYR A 62 4.93 -0.78 23.69
CA TYR A 62 5.25 -0.09 22.45
C TYR A 62 4.23 -0.41 21.38
N THR A 63 3.87 0.61 20.61
CA THR A 63 2.97 0.48 19.47
C THR A 63 3.39 1.44 18.36
N TRP A 64 3.11 1.06 17.13
CA TRP A 64 3.25 1.96 15.99
C TRP A 64 2.04 2.88 15.91
N GLU A 65 2.29 4.13 15.56
CA GLU A 65 1.25 5.14 15.34
C GLU A 65 1.62 6.00 14.14
N ALA A 66 0.66 6.24 13.26
CA ALA A 66 0.81 7.19 12.17
C ALA A 66 0.63 8.61 12.73
N VAL A 67 1.70 9.40 12.72
CA VAL A 67 1.74 10.73 13.36
C VAL A 67 1.78 11.88 12.36
N GLU A 68 2.17 11.63 11.13
CA GLU A 68 2.29 12.68 10.10
C GLU A 68 1.88 12.16 8.73
N TYR A 69 0.94 12.79 8.11
CA TYR A 69 0.59 12.75 6.69
C TYR A 69 -0.46 13.81 6.39
N ASP A 70 -0.52 14.27 5.14
CA ASP A 70 -1.56 15.20 4.68
C ASP A 70 -2.85 14.45 4.38
N GLU A 71 -3.90 14.72 5.14
CA GLU A 71 -5.22 14.07 5.00
C GLU A 71 -5.94 14.42 3.69
N ALA A 72 -5.52 15.46 3.00
CA ALA A 72 -6.00 15.77 1.65
C ALA A 72 -5.39 14.85 0.58
N ILE A 73 -4.25 14.23 0.87
CA ILE A 73 -3.50 13.37 -0.04
C ILE A 73 -3.68 11.90 0.29
N LEU A 74 -3.64 11.54 1.56
CA LEU A 74 -3.80 10.17 2.05
C LEU A 74 -4.96 10.05 3.04
N ARG A 75 -5.59 8.90 3.06
CA ARG A 75 -6.57 8.51 4.07
C ARG A 75 -6.19 7.16 4.67
N GLN A 76 -6.20 7.07 5.98
CA GLN A 76 -6.09 5.77 6.66
C GLN A 76 -7.42 5.02 6.52
N VAL A 77 -7.34 3.75 6.12
CA VAL A 77 -8.51 2.88 5.90
C VAL A 77 -8.64 1.92 7.07
N GLY A 78 -9.58 2.20 7.96
CA GLY A 78 -9.84 1.38 9.14
C GLY A 78 -8.77 1.52 10.22
N GLU A 79 -8.92 0.71 11.27
CA GLU A 79 -7.97 0.63 12.37
C GLU A 79 -6.75 -0.22 11.98
N PRO A 80 -5.56 0.06 12.55
CA PRO A 80 -4.41 -0.83 12.39
C PRO A 80 -4.71 -2.22 12.93
N GLU A 81 -4.23 -3.23 12.23
CA GLU A 81 -4.38 -4.62 12.63
C GLU A 81 -3.06 -5.18 13.15
N PHE A 82 -3.11 -5.96 14.22
CA PHE A 82 -1.97 -6.70 14.74
C PHE A 82 -2.13 -8.18 14.44
N THR A 83 -1.10 -8.77 13.80
CA THR A 83 -1.02 -10.20 13.53
C THR A 83 0.18 -10.78 14.25
N PRO A 84 -0.02 -11.62 15.30
CA PRO A 84 1.08 -12.25 16.02
C PRO A 84 1.79 -13.29 15.14
N GLU A 85 3.09 -13.45 15.32
CA GLU A 85 3.90 -14.46 14.60
C GLU A 85 3.65 -15.89 15.12
N SER A 86 3.18 -16.02 16.36
CA SER A 86 2.86 -17.31 16.99
C SER A 86 1.75 -17.16 18.02
N ASP A 87 1.20 -18.29 18.51
CA ASP A 87 0.20 -18.31 19.57
C ASP A 87 0.80 -18.16 20.97
N ALA A 88 2.13 -18.04 21.08
CA ALA A 88 2.80 -17.87 22.36
C ALA A 88 2.43 -16.53 23.02
N VAL A 89 2.25 -16.56 24.32
CA VAL A 89 2.01 -15.33 25.12
C VAL A 89 3.24 -14.43 25.01
N GLY A 90 3.02 -13.15 24.68
CA GLY A 90 4.10 -12.18 24.52
C GLY A 90 4.83 -12.27 23.17
N ALA A 91 4.31 -13.01 22.20
CA ALA A 91 4.89 -13.10 20.88
C ALA A 91 4.91 -11.74 20.17
N PRO A 92 6.01 -11.41 19.47
CA PRO A 92 6.03 -10.31 18.54
C PRO A 92 5.13 -10.60 17.33
N GLY A 93 4.87 -9.60 16.53
CA GLY A 93 4.07 -9.74 15.32
C GLY A 93 4.23 -8.53 14.43
N ARG A 94 3.22 -8.33 13.58
CA ARG A 94 3.19 -7.22 12.65
C ARG A 94 1.97 -6.35 12.89
N GLN A 95 2.20 -5.04 12.92
CA GLN A 95 1.13 -4.04 12.82
C GLN A 95 1.00 -3.61 11.36
N VAL A 96 -0.22 -3.66 10.85
CA VAL A 96 -0.53 -3.33 9.46
C VAL A 96 -1.45 -2.13 9.41
N PHE A 97 -0.98 -1.09 8.76
CA PHE A 97 -1.73 0.14 8.49
C PHE A 97 -2.13 0.16 7.03
N ARG A 98 -3.37 0.49 6.73
CA ARG A 98 -3.87 0.60 5.36
C ARG A 98 -4.20 2.04 5.04
N PHE A 99 -3.79 2.48 3.85
CA PHE A 99 -4.02 3.82 3.34
C PHE A 99 -4.56 3.79 1.93
N GLU A 100 -5.22 4.88 1.56
CA GLU A 100 -5.70 5.14 0.20
C GLU A 100 -5.21 6.51 -0.26
N ALA A 101 -4.71 6.59 -1.49
CA ALA A 101 -4.32 7.83 -2.13
C ALA A 101 -5.58 8.57 -2.60
N LEU A 102 -5.88 9.73 -2.00
CA LEU A 102 -7.08 10.52 -2.30
C LEU A 102 -6.83 11.62 -3.31
N GLY A 103 -5.79 12.39 -3.10
CA GLY A 103 -5.51 13.61 -3.84
C GLY A 103 -4.12 13.63 -4.43
N LYS A 104 -3.98 14.34 -5.56
CA LYS A 104 -2.68 14.58 -6.18
C LYS A 104 -1.82 15.48 -5.29
N GLY A 105 -0.55 15.16 -5.18
CA GLY A 105 0.39 15.94 -4.39
C GLY A 105 1.48 15.06 -3.78
N GLN A 106 2.20 15.65 -2.85
CA GLN A 106 3.28 14.99 -2.13
C GLN A 106 3.08 15.18 -0.63
N THR A 107 3.30 14.14 0.13
CA THR A 107 3.26 14.17 1.59
C THR A 107 4.30 13.23 2.17
N THR A 108 4.81 13.56 3.35
CA THR A 108 5.59 12.64 4.17
C THR A 108 4.62 11.81 4.98
N LEU A 109 4.74 10.48 4.89
CA LEU A 109 4.06 9.56 5.81
C LEU A 109 5.05 9.12 6.87
N GLN A 110 4.78 9.46 8.13
CA GLN A 110 5.61 9.10 9.26
C GLN A 110 4.84 8.29 10.28
N LEU A 111 5.42 7.15 10.66
CA LEU A 111 4.95 6.33 11.77
C LEU A 111 6.06 6.25 12.81
N VAL A 112 5.67 6.26 14.07
CA VAL A 112 6.60 6.15 15.20
C VAL A 112 6.27 4.94 16.08
N TYR A 113 7.30 4.29 16.59
CA TYR A 113 7.19 3.18 17.56
C TYR A 113 7.51 3.70 18.94
N HIS A 114 6.50 3.83 19.77
CA HIS A 114 6.60 4.49 21.06
C HIS A 114 5.59 3.91 22.08
N ARG A 115 5.77 4.28 23.34
CA ARG A 115 4.75 4.11 24.36
C ARG A 115 3.92 5.39 24.44
N PRO A 116 2.63 5.37 24.08
CA PRO A 116 1.83 6.61 23.95
C PRO A 116 1.70 7.45 25.22
N TRP A 117 1.88 6.84 26.39
CA TRP A 117 1.80 7.52 27.70
C TRP A 117 3.12 8.14 28.17
N GLU A 118 4.23 7.84 27.48
CA GLU A 118 5.53 8.38 27.83
C GLU A 118 5.85 9.61 26.97
N ASP A 119 6.33 10.66 27.62
CA ASP A 119 6.87 11.85 26.95
C ASP A 119 8.36 11.64 26.65
N ALA A 120 8.63 10.74 25.73
CA ALA A 120 9.97 10.34 25.34
C ALA A 120 10.09 10.28 23.83
N GLU A 121 11.32 10.34 23.32
CA GLU A 121 11.59 10.14 21.90
C GLU A 121 11.15 8.74 21.46
N PRO A 122 10.59 8.59 20.23
CA PRO A 122 10.26 7.29 19.71
C PRO A 122 11.48 6.36 19.64
N GLU A 123 11.26 5.09 19.91
CA GLU A 123 12.32 4.08 19.76
C GLU A 123 12.69 3.81 18.31
N LYS A 124 11.69 3.85 17.43
CA LYS A 124 11.87 3.67 15.98
C LYS A 124 10.99 4.65 15.21
N VAL A 125 11.45 5.04 14.04
CA VAL A 125 10.72 5.89 13.11
C VAL A 125 10.71 5.24 11.73
N PHE A 126 9.54 5.19 11.13
CA PHE A 126 9.36 4.84 9.73
C PHE A 126 8.88 6.09 9.00
N SER A 127 9.56 6.47 7.92
CA SER A 127 9.22 7.67 7.16
C SER A 127 9.43 7.43 5.66
N VAL A 128 8.42 7.73 4.86
CA VAL A 128 8.49 7.68 3.39
C VAL A 128 7.87 8.93 2.79
N GLU A 129 8.40 9.35 1.66
CA GLU A 129 7.77 10.37 0.83
C GLU A 129 6.77 9.70 -0.12
N ILE A 130 5.53 10.18 -0.11
CA ILE A 130 4.46 9.68 -0.98
C ILE A 130 4.15 10.74 -2.03
N VAL A 131 4.22 10.36 -3.28
CA VAL A 131 3.82 11.19 -4.42
C VAL A 131 2.60 10.54 -5.08
N VAL A 132 1.49 11.27 -5.11
CA VAL A 132 0.24 10.84 -5.75
C VAL A 132 0.06 11.61 -7.05
N ARG A 133 -0.10 10.88 -8.11
CA ARG A 133 -0.29 11.40 -9.48
C ARG A 133 -1.70 11.17 -10.01
#